data_cc57a606b6e02f69d4d7ed2a4b06a5b8
#
_entry.id   cc57a606b6e02f69d4d7ed2a4b06a5b8
#
_cell.length_a   1.000
_cell.length_b   1.000
_cell.length_c   1.000
_cell.angle_alpha   90.00
_cell.angle_beta   90.00
_cell.angle_gamma   90.00
#
_symmetry.space_group_name_H-M   'P 1'
#
loop_
_entity.id
_entity.type
_entity.pdbx_description
1 polymer ?
#
loop_
_entity_poly.entity_id
_entity_poly.type
_entity_poly.pdbx_seq_one_letter_code
_entity_poly.pdbx_strand_id
1 'polypeptide(L)'
;MLNKALFKKAIIFLLPIPLIVGEVLYLARESVQNNLNHLLEKNVQIADEILFQIETENRTALLHPRRCEELQQNLMFERDIEEMLIVKNGVITCSSKLGVISKPLAEHIIFPEGQALALGSVDSVYDQFLLVVTEGEHGYQAVTIIDHDYFNAKIGFNNDLRLKRSALFIHDQVAPEEALRTGSNPIGIKSSQMFEYEALSEASDLFVKQRTLSYFLYSIPIIFVIYLCLYALNKFIDPHRSLVLDLKKAIKKGELTLYYQPQINVDTGQLFGFEALVRWEHQNKGFISPDEFVPAAEQSGLVFLLTDYVLDKAAEDFSKLDFNQSVHLGINVPPGYLVGPNAIRKIQLIDRKLSRNNVSLGIEITERQLIDAEARKCIAALRVHGIDVLIDDFGTGQTSLAFLQHMRIDYLKIDKCFVETIGIPSLSASVLKAIVHFAEELKVQLIAEGVETTAQADHLKKMGVRYHQGYFYSKPLPYDQLAQRSHYDW
;
A
#
# COMPACT_ATOMS: atom_id res chain seq x y z
N MET A 1 -11.55 1.55 -16.34
CA MET A 1 -10.97 2.54 -15.40
C MET A 1 -10.74 2.01 -13.98
N LEU A 2 -11.51 1.05 -13.51
CA LEU A 2 -11.38 0.45 -12.16
C LEU A 2 -9.98 -0.13 -11.86
N ASN A 3 -9.31 -0.67 -12.88
CA ASN A 3 -8.03 -1.37 -12.72
C ASN A 3 -6.82 -0.44 -12.41
N LYS A 4 -6.81 0.80 -12.89
CA LYS A 4 -5.70 1.76 -12.64
C LYS A 4 -5.70 2.33 -11.21
N ALA A 5 -6.88 2.57 -10.63
CA ALA A 5 -7.00 3.09 -9.26
C ALA A 5 -6.66 2.01 -8.22
N LEU A 6 -7.10 0.76 -8.45
CA LEU A 6 -6.74 -0.40 -7.61
C LEU A 6 -5.23 -0.67 -7.66
N PHE A 7 -4.62 -0.58 -8.83
CA PHE A 7 -3.19 -0.76 -9.05
C PHE A 7 -2.35 0.31 -8.34
N LYS A 8 -2.76 1.60 -8.42
CA LYS A 8 -2.09 2.68 -7.66
C LYS A 8 -2.19 2.48 -6.15
N LYS A 9 -3.36 2.08 -5.64
CA LYS A 9 -3.54 1.78 -4.21
C LYS A 9 -2.67 0.61 -3.77
N ALA A 10 -2.62 -0.48 -4.55
CA ALA A 10 -1.79 -1.65 -4.26
C ALA A 10 -0.29 -1.28 -4.19
N ILE A 11 0.21 -0.44 -5.09
CA ILE A 11 1.61 0.01 -5.08
C ILE A 11 1.94 0.78 -3.80
N ILE A 12 1.08 1.71 -3.36
CA ILE A 12 1.30 2.51 -2.14
C ILE A 12 1.42 1.62 -0.89
N PHE A 13 0.62 0.53 -0.81
CA PHE A 13 0.66 -0.40 0.32
C PHE A 13 1.79 -1.43 0.22
N LEU A 14 2.23 -1.81 -0.98
CA LEU A 14 3.29 -2.81 -1.18
C LEU A 14 4.70 -2.20 -1.17
N LEU A 15 4.87 -0.96 -1.58
CA LEU A 15 6.17 -0.29 -1.70
C LEU A 15 6.97 -0.22 -0.37
N PRO A 16 6.38 0.01 0.81
CA PRO A 16 7.14 0.07 2.06
C PRO A 16 7.72 -1.29 2.50
N ILE A 17 7.16 -2.41 2.08
CA ILE A 17 7.57 -3.74 2.55
C ILE A 17 9.04 -4.06 2.25
N PRO A 18 9.53 -3.99 0.98
CA PRO A 18 10.92 -4.30 0.68
C PRO A 18 11.90 -3.33 1.35
N LEU A 19 11.53 -2.07 1.53
CA LEU A 19 12.35 -1.08 2.22
C LEU A 19 12.49 -1.43 3.71
N ILE A 20 11.39 -1.78 4.38
CA ILE A 20 11.40 -2.16 5.80
C ILE A 20 12.18 -3.46 5.99
N VAL A 21 12.00 -4.45 5.12
CA VAL A 21 12.75 -5.72 5.18
C VAL A 21 14.25 -5.45 5.00
N GLY A 22 14.63 -4.64 4.04
CA GLY A 22 16.03 -4.25 3.83
C GLY A 22 16.65 -3.57 5.04
N GLU A 23 15.94 -2.62 5.64
CA GLU A 23 16.37 -1.90 6.84
C GLU A 23 16.51 -2.84 8.06
N VAL A 24 15.56 -3.72 8.28
CA VAL A 24 15.59 -4.72 9.36
C VAL A 24 16.80 -5.65 9.21
N LEU A 25 17.08 -6.14 8.01
CA LEU A 25 18.24 -7.00 7.75
C LEU A 25 19.55 -6.25 7.95
N TYR A 26 19.62 -5.00 7.51
CA TYR A 26 20.79 -4.15 7.72
C TYR A 26 21.06 -3.91 9.22
N LEU A 27 20.06 -3.46 9.97
CA LEU A 27 20.17 -3.20 11.40
C LEU A 27 20.51 -4.48 12.20
N ALA A 28 19.92 -5.61 11.84
CA ALA A 28 20.23 -6.89 12.46
C ALA A 28 21.70 -7.28 12.24
N ARG A 29 22.20 -7.12 11.01
CA ARG A 29 23.62 -7.41 10.67
C ARG A 29 24.57 -6.47 11.38
N GLU A 30 24.28 -5.19 11.42
CA GLU A 30 25.05 -4.19 12.16
C GLU A 30 25.08 -4.49 13.66
N SER A 31 23.94 -4.87 14.24
CA SER A 31 23.85 -5.29 15.64
C SER A 31 24.71 -6.53 15.94
N VAL A 32 24.72 -7.52 15.04
CA VAL A 32 25.61 -8.69 15.18
C VAL A 32 27.07 -8.27 15.15
N GLN A 33 27.45 -7.42 14.18
CA GLN A 33 28.82 -6.92 14.05
C GLN A 33 29.29 -6.16 15.28
N ASN A 34 28.47 -5.25 15.81
CA ASN A 34 28.78 -4.47 16.99
C ASN A 34 28.93 -5.34 18.24
N ASN A 35 28.06 -6.32 18.43
CA ASN A 35 28.18 -7.29 19.52
C ASN A 35 29.44 -8.14 19.40
N LEU A 36 29.79 -8.57 18.19
CA LEU A 36 30.99 -9.35 17.93
C LEU A 36 32.24 -8.55 18.21
N ASN A 37 32.32 -7.30 17.78
CA ASN A 37 33.44 -6.41 18.03
C ASN A 37 33.64 -6.16 19.54
N HIS A 38 32.55 -5.93 20.28
CA HIS A 38 32.63 -5.73 21.74
C HIS A 38 33.07 -7.01 22.48
N LEU A 39 32.61 -8.19 22.01
CA LEU A 39 33.02 -9.47 22.53
C LEU A 39 34.53 -9.68 22.31
N LEU A 40 35.00 -9.43 21.09
CA LEU A 40 36.42 -9.55 20.73
C LEU A 40 37.30 -8.58 21.53
N GLU A 41 36.84 -7.35 21.72
CA GLU A 41 37.58 -6.37 22.55
C GLU A 41 37.80 -6.89 23.98
N LYS A 42 36.73 -7.46 24.57
CA LYS A 42 36.86 -8.08 25.90
C LYS A 42 37.77 -9.29 25.89
N ASN A 43 37.68 -10.15 24.87
CA ASN A 43 38.49 -11.35 24.77
C ASN A 43 39.98 -11.02 24.56
N VAL A 44 40.28 -10.01 23.72
CA VAL A 44 41.68 -9.51 23.54
C VAL A 44 42.21 -8.92 24.84
N GLN A 45 41.41 -8.16 25.60
CA GLN A 45 41.85 -7.62 26.88
C GLN A 45 42.20 -8.73 27.87
N ILE A 46 41.41 -9.79 27.98
CA ILE A 46 41.69 -10.95 28.83
C ILE A 46 42.96 -11.66 28.35
N ALA A 47 43.13 -11.82 27.03
CA ALA A 47 44.31 -12.42 26.47
C ALA A 47 45.60 -11.60 26.80
N ASP A 48 45.49 -10.27 26.63
CA ASP A 48 46.60 -9.36 26.95
C ASP A 48 46.98 -9.43 28.44
N GLU A 49 46.02 -9.53 29.35
CA GLU A 49 46.27 -9.69 30.79
C GLU A 49 46.99 -11.00 31.08
N ILE A 50 46.62 -12.12 30.48
CA ILE A 50 47.26 -13.43 30.65
C ILE A 50 48.68 -13.41 30.08
N LEU A 51 48.85 -12.89 28.85
CA LEU A 51 50.17 -12.83 28.20
C LEU A 51 51.13 -11.93 28.97
N PHE A 52 50.65 -10.80 29.50
CA PHE A 52 51.43 -9.89 30.34
C PHE A 52 51.86 -10.54 31.67
N GLN A 53 50.98 -11.33 32.29
CA GLN A 53 51.32 -12.10 33.48
C GLN A 53 52.44 -13.12 33.17
N ILE A 54 52.31 -13.86 32.06
CA ILE A 54 53.31 -14.84 31.64
C ILE A 54 54.62 -14.16 31.28
N GLU A 55 54.63 -13.02 30.59
CA GLU A 55 55.86 -12.26 30.34
C GLU A 55 56.53 -11.82 31.63
N THR A 56 55.74 -11.43 32.64
CA THR A 56 56.28 -11.05 33.97
C THR A 56 56.90 -12.24 34.67
N GLU A 57 56.30 -13.42 34.60
CA GLU A 57 56.87 -14.67 35.11
C GLU A 57 58.17 -15.02 34.37
N ASN A 58 58.21 -14.91 33.05
CA ASN A 58 59.42 -15.09 32.26
C ASN A 58 60.52 -14.15 32.67
N ARG A 59 60.27 -12.87 32.89
CA ARG A 59 61.27 -11.88 33.39
C ARG A 59 61.74 -12.22 34.76
N THR A 60 60.85 -12.71 35.64
CA THR A 60 61.18 -13.13 36.98
C THR A 60 62.13 -14.35 36.96
N ALA A 61 61.84 -15.34 36.13
CA ALA A 61 62.68 -16.52 35.95
C ALA A 61 64.07 -16.16 35.39
N LEU A 62 64.16 -15.16 34.53
CA LEU A 62 65.44 -14.66 33.98
C LEU A 62 66.32 -13.87 34.97
N LEU A 63 65.82 -13.44 36.15
CA LEU A 63 66.59 -12.83 37.16
C LEU A 63 67.57 -13.86 37.78
N HIS A 64 67.18 -15.14 37.82
CA HIS A 64 67.97 -16.23 38.36
C HIS A 64 67.99 -17.44 37.42
N PRO A 65 68.55 -17.36 36.22
CA PRO A 65 68.38 -18.36 35.16
C PRO A 65 69.08 -19.70 35.41
N ARG A 66 69.85 -19.80 36.46
CA ARG A 66 70.57 -21.01 36.85
C ARG A 66 69.93 -21.77 38.01
N ARG A 67 68.87 -21.24 38.64
CA ARG A 67 68.13 -21.85 39.75
C ARG A 67 66.94 -22.66 39.26
N CYS A 68 67.21 -23.79 38.68
CA CYS A 68 66.17 -24.61 38.07
C CYS A 68 65.13 -25.15 39.09
N GLU A 69 65.55 -25.44 40.31
CA GLU A 69 64.69 -25.91 41.41
C GLU A 69 63.65 -24.85 41.82
N GLU A 70 64.01 -23.58 41.83
CA GLU A 70 63.12 -22.47 42.11
C GLU A 70 62.04 -22.34 40.97
N LEU A 71 62.43 -22.52 39.71
CA LEU A 71 61.54 -22.53 38.55
C LEU A 71 60.49 -23.65 38.66
N GLN A 72 60.94 -24.87 39.01
CA GLN A 72 60.04 -26.01 39.19
C GLN A 72 59.07 -25.79 40.36
N GLN A 73 59.48 -25.23 41.47
CA GLN A 73 58.65 -24.98 42.64
C GLN A 73 57.61 -23.87 42.37
N ASN A 74 58.03 -22.77 41.76
CA ASN A 74 57.15 -21.60 41.48
C ASN A 74 56.06 -21.91 40.49
N LEU A 75 56.34 -22.73 39.46
CA LEU A 75 55.37 -23.05 38.38
C LEU A 75 54.57 -24.33 38.62
N MET A 76 54.82 -25.08 39.72
CA MET A 76 54.14 -26.34 40.01
C MET A 76 52.62 -26.17 40.18
N PHE A 77 52.17 -24.98 40.46
CA PHE A 77 50.73 -24.66 40.67
C PHE A 77 50.13 -23.72 39.60
N GLU A 78 50.97 -23.27 38.65
CA GLU A 78 50.48 -22.40 37.58
C GLU A 78 49.79 -23.23 36.48
N ARG A 79 48.46 -23.15 36.43
CA ARG A 79 47.66 -23.94 35.48
C ARG A 79 47.69 -23.41 34.04
N ASP A 80 48.12 -22.17 33.88
CA ASP A 80 48.07 -21.47 32.59
C ASP A 80 49.33 -21.73 31.76
N ILE A 81 50.37 -22.29 32.36
CA ILE A 81 51.65 -22.58 31.73
C ILE A 81 51.83 -24.09 31.64
N GLU A 82 51.99 -24.59 30.42
CA GLU A 82 52.28 -26.01 30.23
C GLU A 82 53.72 -26.33 30.58
N GLU A 83 54.66 -25.55 30.08
CA GLU A 83 56.07 -25.69 30.38
C GLU A 83 56.78 -24.34 30.20
N MET A 84 57.73 -24.01 31.08
CA MET A 84 58.67 -22.90 30.93
C MET A 84 60.06 -23.43 30.75
N LEU A 85 60.73 -22.95 29.71
CA LEU A 85 62.15 -23.32 29.39
C LEU A 85 63.06 -22.12 29.58
N ILE A 86 64.18 -22.31 30.23
CA ILE A 86 65.29 -21.37 30.24
C ILE A 86 66.31 -21.83 29.21
N VAL A 87 66.51 -20.98 28.21
CA VAL A 87 67.41 -21.26 27.07
C VAL A 87 68.68 -20.35 27.18
N LYS A 88 69.84 -20.87 26.86
CA LYS A 88 71.02 -20.08 26.70
C LYS A 88 71.71 -20.39 25.38
N ASN A 89 71.87 -19.37 24.55
CA ASN A 89 72.45 -19.51 23.20
C ASN A 89 71.89 -20.69 22.41
N GLY A 90 70.52 -20.85 22.34
CA GLY A 90 69.85 -21.90 21.64
C GLY A 90 69.81 -23.29 22.29
N VAL A 91 70.38 -23.42 23.54
CA VAL A 91 70.37 -24.69 24.30
C VAL A 91 69.48 -24.51 25.56
N ILE A 92 68.55 -25.40 25.77
CA ILE A 92 67.71 -25.45 26.97
C ILE A 92 68.58 -25.85 28.12
N THR A 93 68.65 -25.04 29.17
CA THR A 93 69.44 -25.28 30.39
C THR A 93 68.56 -25.68 31.57
N CYS A 94 67.31 -25.34 31.55
CA CYS A 94 66.32 -25.69 32.56
C CYS A 94 64.90 -25.80 31.94
N SER A 95 64.10 -26.78 32.40
CA SER A 95 62.70 -26.96 32.13
C SER A 95 61.94 -26.99 33.46
N SER A 96 60.78 -26.32 33.52
CA SER A 96 59.90 -26.39 34.69
C SER A 96 59.35 -27.80 34.94
N LYS A 97 59.21 -28.62 33.89
CA LYS A 97 58.77 -30.02 33.97
C LYS A 97 59.95 -31.00 34.26
N LEU A 98 60.99 -30.85 33.49
CA LEU A 98 62.12 -31.85 33.48
C LEU A 98 63.30 -31.51 34.35
N GLY A 99 63.34 -30.31 34.90
CA GLY A 99 64.45 -29.84 35.68
C GLY A 99 65.66 -29.42 34.83
N VAL A 100 66.93 -29.65 35.33
CA VAL A 100 68.14 -29.29 34.60
C VAL A 100 68.34 -30.26 33.43
N ILE A 101 68.32 -29.72 32.21
CA ILE A 101 68.48 -30.45 30.92
C ILE A 101 69.54 -29.73 30.06
N SER A 102 70.09 -30.43 29.10
CA SER A 102 70.99 -29.85 28.09
C SER A 102 70.58 -30.41 26.72
N LYS A 103 69.63 -29.72 26.03
CA LYS A 103 69.12 -30.14 24.74
C LYS A 103 68.99 -28.92 23.83
N PRO A 104 69.34 -29.02 22.54
CA PRO A 104 69.06 -27.92 21.60
C PRO A 104 67.59 -27.55 21.61
N LEU A 105 67.30 -26.25 21.64
CA LEU A 105 65.88 -25.75 21.60
C LEU A 105 65.13 -26.23 20.35
N ALA A 106 65.78 -26.18 19.21
CA ALA A 106 65.20 -26.62 17.92
C ALA A 106 64.87 -28.11 17.87
N GLU A 107 65.39 -28.96 18.73
CA GLU A 107 65.04 -30.37 18.90
C GLU A 107 63.87 -30.57 19.87
N HIS A 108 63.43 -29.55 20.59
CA HIS A 108 62.31 -29.61 21.52
C HIS A 108 61.12 -28.92 21.02
N ILE A 109 61.27 -27.75 20.38
CA ILE A 109 60.19 -26.95 19.84
C ILE A 109 60.67 -26.16 18.61
N ILE A 110 59.80 -26.10 17.60
CA ILE A 110 60.08 -25.37 16.37
C ILE A 110 59.17 -24.14 16.33
N PHE A 111 59.73 -22.94 16.24
CA PHE A 111 59.03 -21.69 16.09
C PHE A 111 59.92 -20.64 15.37
N PRO A 112 59.36 -19.55 14.84
CA PRO A 112 60.10 -18.44 14.23
C PRO A 112 60.98 -17.71 15.26
N GLU A 113 62.26 -17.51 14.95
CA GLU A 113 63.17 -16.78 15.81
C GLU A 113 62.86 -15.27 15.82
N GLY A 114 63.14 -14.62 16.97
CA GLY A 114 63.04 -13.16 17.10
C GLY A 114 61.68 -12.62 17.38
N GLN A 115 60.68 -13.45 17.64
CA GLN A 115 59.32 -13.07 17.98
C GLN A 115 59.06 -13.22 19.49
N ALA A 116 58.43 -12.19 20.10
CA ALA A 116 58.03 -12.24 21.51
C ALA A 116 56.82 -13.15 21.75
N LEU A 117 55.98 -13.28 20.73
CA LEU A 117 54.82 -14.18 20.69
C LEU A 117 54.90 -14.99 19.40
N ALA A 118 54.79 -16.31 19.48
CA ALA A 118 54.85 -17.18 18.32
C ALA A 118 53.93 -18.40 18.46
N LEU A 119 53.61 -19.04 17.34
CA LEU A 119 53.04 -20.38 17.33
C LEU A 119 54.11 -21.37 17.03
N GLY A 120 54.20 -22.40 17.83
CA GLY A 120 55.19 -23.47 17.67
C GLY A 120 54.57 -24.84 17.75
N SER A 121 55.33 -25.85 17.34
CA SER A 121 54.97 -27.27 17.47
C SER A 121 56.06 -28.05 18.19
N VAL A 122 55.66 -28.99 19.03
CA VAL A 122 56.54 -29.92 19.73
C VAL A 122 56.52 -31.26 18.97
N ASP A 123 57.70 -31.74 18.57
CA ASP A 123 57.94 -33.10 17.98
C ASP A 123 56.85 -33.57 16.97
N SER A 124 56.79 -32.97 15.79
CA SER A 124 56.01 -33.45 14.65
C SER A 124 54.54 -33.91 14.91
N VAL A 125 53.97 -33.64 16.07
CA VAL A 125 52.57 -33.89 16.40
C VAL A 125 51.80 -32.60 16.13
N TYR A 126 50.60 -32.71 15.59
CA TYR A 126 49.75 -31.62 15.06
C TYR A 126 49.25 -30.61 16.09
N ASP A 127 49.76 -30.61 17.31
CA ASP A 127 49.34 -29.67 18.35
C ASP A 127 50.15 -28.38 18.24
N GLN A 128 49.45 -27.27 17.91
CA GLN A 128 50.02 -25.94 17.91
C GLN A 128 49.98 -25.38 19.32
N PHE A 129 51.16 -24.95 19.81
CA PHE A 129 51.28 -24.27 21.11
C PHE A 129 51.51 -22.78 20.93
N LEU A 130 50.96 -21.99 21.83
CA LEU A 130 51.25 -20.57 21.92
C LEU A 130 52.51 -20.39 22.76
N LEU A 131 53.48 -19.66 22.25
CA LEU A 131 54.78 -19.43 22.87
C LEU A 131 54.92 -17.96 23.22
N VAL A 132 55.32 -17.70 24.46
CA VAL A 132 55.76 -16.38 24.93
C VAL A 132 57.27 -16.43 25.16
N VAL A 133 57.98 -15.69 24.32
CA VAL A 133 59.49 -15.62 24.39
C VAL A 133 59.91 -14.29 24.97
N THR A 134 60.70 -14.35 25.99
CA THR A 134 61.26 -13.16 26.67
C THR A 134 62.79 -13.24 26.65
N GLU A 135 63.42 -12.21 26.11
CA GLU A 135 64.86 -12.11 26.05
C GLU A 135 65.44 -11.57 27.38
N GLY A 136 66.47 -12.18 27.82
CA GLY A 136 67.25 -11.78 29.02
C GLY A 136 68.67 -11.33 28.70
N GLU A 137 69.45 -11.05 29.72
CA GLU A 137 70.84 -10.67 29.58
C GLU A 137 71.73 -11.89 29.28
N HIS A 138 72.96 -11.67 28.72
CA HIS A 138 73.99 -12.65 28.51
C HIS A 138 73.59 -13.88 27.65
N GLY A 139 72.64 -13.67 26.69
CA GLY A 139 72.17 -14.73 25.77
C GLY A 139 71.19 -15.73 26.42
N TYR A 140 70.60 -15.39 27.57
CA TYR A 140 69.49 -16.14 28.14
C TYR A 140 68.17 -15.70 27.54
N GLN A 141 67.21 -16.65 27.36
CA GLN A 141 65.86 -16.45 26.99
C GLN A 141 64.93 -17.34 27.84
N ALA A 142 63.74 -16.86 28.16
CA ALA A 142 62.68 -17.68 28.73
C ALA A 142 61.65 -17.94 27.66
N VAL A 143 61.31 -19.20 27.46
CA VAL A 143 60.26 -19.63 26.48
C VAL A 143 59.18 -20.35 27.25
N THR A 144 58.01 -19.75 27.33
CA THR A 144 56.82 -20.36 27.94
C THR A 144 55.93 -20.95 26.91
N ILE A 145 55.58 -22.21 27.12
CA ILE A 145 54.67 -22.98 26.27
C ILE A 145 53.29 -22.96 26.92
N ILE A 146 52.27 -22.56 26.14
CA ILE A 146 50.88 -22.51 26.56
C ILE A 146 50.10 -23.42 25.66
N ASP A 147 49.22 -24.27 26.22
CA ASP A 147 48.28 -25.06 25.45
C ASP A 147 47.28 -24.14 24.76
N HIS A 148 47.21 -24.23 23.44
CA HIS A 148 46.38 -23.34 22.62
C HIS A 148 44.87 -23.52 22.91
N ASP A 149 44.42 -24.74 23.12
CA ASP A 149 42.98 -25.02 23.39
C ASP A 149 42.59 -24.54 24.77
N TYR A 150 43.46 -24.68 25.75
CA TYR A 150 43.26 -24.13 27.10
C TYR A 150 43.23 -22.60 27.07
N PHE A 151 44.15 -21.97 26.36
CA PHE A 151 44.19 -20.52 26.20
C PHE A 151 42.91 -20.00 25.54
N ASN A 152 42.47 -20.61 24.43
CA ASN A 152 41.23 -20.26 23.72
C ASN A 152 39.98 -20.44 24.59
N ALA A 153 39.94 -21.48 25.41
CA ALA A 153 38.86 -21.68 26.35
C ALA A 153 38.83 -20.58 27.43
N LYS A 154 40.00 -20.15 27.93
CA LYS A 154 40.11 -19.13 28.97
C LYS A 154 39.73 -17.74 28.49
N ILE A 155 40.10 -17.37 27.26
CA ILE A 155 39.70 -16.12 26.63
C ILE A 155 38.26 -16.14 26.07
N GLY A 156 37.55 -17.29 26.20
CA GLY A 156 36.13 -17.41 25.83
C GLY A 156 35.84 -17.77 24.36
N PHE A 157 36.86 -18.16 23.59
CA PHE A 157 36.69 -18.50 22.18
C PHE A 157 35.91 -19.79 21.97
N ASN A 158 36.09 -20.79 22.80
CA ASN A 158 35.49 -22.13 22.66
C ASN A 158 34.10 -22.26 23.33
N ASN A 159 33.75 -21.34 24.25
CA ASN A 159 32.58 -21.50 25.11
C ASN A 159 31.44 -20.50 24.82
N ASP A 160 31.65 -19.57 23.92
CA ASP A 160 30.59 -18.57 23.60
C ASP A 160 29.76 -19.03 22.44
N LEU A 161 28.46 -19.30 22.71
CA LEU A 161 27.46 -19.74 21.71
C LEU A 161 27.22 -18.74 20.58
N ARG A 162 27.68 -17.48 20.75
CA ARG A 162 27.59 -16.44 19.71
C ARG A 162 28.64 -16.61 18.64
N LEU A 163 29.71 -17.36 18.94
CA LEU A 163 30.86 -17.60 18.05
C LEU A 163 30.68 -18.95 17.35
N LYS A 164 31.03 -19.00 16.08
CA LYS A 164 31.07 -20.22 15.28
C LYS A 164 32.48 -20.73 15.13
N ARG A 165 33.39 -19.81 14.92
CA ARG A 165 34.83 -20.05 14.80
C ARG A 165 35.57 -18.86 15.36
N SER A 166 36.72 -19.13 15.94
CA SER A 166 37.64 -18.10 16.42
C SER A 166 39.06 -18.52 16.11
N ALA A 167 39.93 -17.56 15.85
CA ALA A 167 41.32 -17.79 15.55
C ALA A 167 42.18 -16.64 16.08
N LEU A 168 43.42 -16.96 16.36
CA LEU A 168 44.49 -15.99 16.64
C LEU A 168 45.41 -15.94 15.42
N PHE A 169 45.68 -14.74 14.95
CA PHE A 169 46.69 -14.44 13.95
C PHE A 169 47.92 -13.88 14.67
N ILE A 170 49.03 -14.57 14.55
CA ILE A 170 50.29 -14.15 15.09
C ILE A 170 51.29 -14.07 13.93
N HIS A 171 51.63 -12.87 13.52
CA HIS A 171 52.38 -12.61 12.28
C HIS A 171 51.71 -13.29 11.05
N ASP A 172 52.40 -14.21 10.37
CA ASP A 172 51.91 -14.94 9.22
C ASP A 172 51.25 -16.30 9.55
N GLN A 173 51.12 -16.63 10.82
CA GLN A 173 50.55 -17.88 11.31
C GLN A 173 49.13 -17.70 11.86
N VAL A 174 48.31 -18.72 11.75
CA VAL A 174 46.95 -18.75 12.24
C VAL A 174 46.67 -20.00 13.03
N ALA A 175 46.07 -19.86 14.19
CA ALA A 175 45.63 -20.99 14.99
C ALA A 175 44.15 -20.86 15.41
N PRO A 176 43.34 -21.86 15.17
CA PRO A 176 43.59 -23.05 14.34
C PRO A 176 43.52 -22.75 12.83
N GLU A 177 44.30 -23.49 12.04
CA GLU A 177 44.40 -23.31 10.57
C GLU A 177 43.05 -23.46 9.82
N GLU A 178 42.13 -24.23 10.36
CA GLU A 178 40.79 -24.45 9.82
C GLU A 178 39.93 -23.18 9.84
N ALA A 179 40.26 -22.18 10.61
CA ALA A 179 39.49 -20.93 10.72
C ALA A 179 39.61 -20.01 9.50
N LEU A 180 40.59 -20.27 8.59
CA LEU A 180 40.75 -19.51 7.32
C LEU A 180 39.67 -19.72 6.28
N ARG A 181 38.77 -20.68 6.47
CA ARG A 181 37.66 -20.90 5.51
C ARG A 181 36.64 -19.78 5.62
N THR A 182 36.45 -19.04 4.53
CA THR A 182 35.51 -17.92 4.45
C THR A 182 34.08 -18.36 4.77
N GLY A 183 33.55 -17.78 5.84
CA GLY A 183 32.15 -17.94 6.22
C GLY A 183 31.26 -16.87 5.57
N SER A 184 29.94 -17.10 5.56
CA SER A 184 28.93 -16.14 5.08
C SER A 184 28.47 -15.15 6.16
N ASN A 185 28.79 -15.44 7.42
CA ASN A 185 28.37 -14.67 8.59
C ASN A 185 29.29 -13.47 8.86
N PRO A 186 28.83 -12.47 9.64
CA PRO A 186 29.68 -11.37 10.06
C PRO A 186 30.97 -11.84 10.79
N ILE A 187 32.07 -11.26 10.43
CA ILE A 187 33.41 -11.53 11.01
C ILE A 187 33.90 -10.29 11.71
N GLY A 188 34.34 -10.44 12.94
CA GLY A 188 35.05 -9.40 13.69
C GLY A 188 36.54 -9.68 13.73
N ILE A 189 37.33 -8.62 13.69
CA ILE A 189 38.80 -8.67 13.86
C ILE A 189 39.16 -7.60 14.85
N LYS A 190 40.05 -7.95 15.80
CA LYS A 190 40.57 -7.01 16.79
C LYS A 190 42.05 -7.30 17.04
N SER A 191 42.88 -6.29 16.87
CA SER A 191 44.29 -6.36 17.16
C SER A 191 44.57 -6.05 18.64
N SER A 192 45.52 -6.72 19.26
CA SER A 192 46.05 -6.35 20.56
C SER A 192 46.81 -5.03 20.48
N GLN A 193 46.87 -4.30 21.59
CA GLN A 193 47.66 -3.09 21.73
C GLN A 193 49.00 -3.36 22.49
N MET A 194 49.12 -4.53 23.10
CA MET A 194 50.26 -4.90 23.92
C MET A 194 51.20 -5.90 23.25
N PHE A 195 50.62 -6.79 22.44
CA PHE A 195 51.31 -7.86 21.75
C PHE A 195 51.03 -7.88 20.26
N GLU A 196 51.89 -8.46 19.45
CA GLU A 196 51.75 -8.53 18.00
C GLU A 196 50.83 -9.72 17.57
N TYR A 197 49.51 -9.62 17.87
CA TYR A 197 48.53 -10.60 17.42
C TYR A 197 47.20 -9.93 17.12
N GLU A 198 46.40 -10.61 16.32
CA GLU A 198 45.02 -10.25 16.02
C GLU A 198 44.07 -11.40 16.36
N ALA A 199 42.95 -11.10 16.97
CA ALA A 199 41.87 -12.04 17.24
C ALA A 199 40.79 -11.90 16.17
N LEU A 200 40.37 -13.02 15.58
CA LEU A 200 39.31 -13.11 14.60
C LEU A 200 38.21 -14.01 15.14
N SER A 201 36.95 -13.62 14.93
CA SER A 201 35.83 -14.50 15.23
C SER A 201 34.70 -14.32 14.19
N GLU A 202 34.08 -15.44 13.83
CA GLU A 202 32.88 -15.50 12.98
C GLU A 202 31.64 -15.71 13.86
N ALA A 203 30.56 -14.93 13.61
CA ALA A 203 29.28 -15.08 14.33
C ALA A 203 28.62 -16.43 14.03
N SER A 204 28.01 -17.05 15.03
CA SER A 204 27.30 -18.31 14.85
C SER A 204 25.97 -18.10 14.09
N ASP A 205 25.56 -19.10 13.32
CA ASP A 205 24.29 -19.08 12.56
C ASP A 205 23.09 -18.86 13.48
N LEU A 206 23.15 -19.44 14.69
CA LEU A 206 22.09 -19.28 15.69
C LEU A 206 21.99 -17.84 16.17
N PHE A 207 23.12 -17.21 16.47
CA PHE A 207 23.17 -15.81 16.93
C PHE A 207 22.65 -14.84 15.86
N VAL A 208 23.07 -15.03 14.59
CA VAL A 208 22.58 -14.22 13.46
C VAL A 208 21.08 -14.38 13.30
N LYS A 209 20.55 -15.61 13.32
CA LYS A 209 19.10 -15.88 13.22
C LYS A 209 18.31 -15.26 14.37
N GLN A 210 18.79 -15.40 15.61
CA GLN A 210 18.10 -14.84 16.77
C GLN A 210 18.05 -13.31 16.71
N ARG A 211 19.15 -12.65 16.32
CA ARG A 211 19.17 -11.20 16.16
C ARG A 211 18.25 -10.74 15.03
N THR A 212 18.30 -11.40 13.89
CA THR A 212 17.41 -11.09 12.76
C THR A 212 15.94 -11.22 13.17
N LEU A 213 15.57 -12.32 13.84
CA LEU A 213 14.19 -12.52 14.33
C LEU A 213 13.78 -11.42 15.33
N SER A 214 14.67 -11.04 16.25
CA SER A 214 14.38 -9.98 17.22
C SER A 214 14.09 -8.65 16.54
N TYR A 215 14.86 -8.25 15.53
CA TYR A 215 14.64 -7.02 14.78
C TYR A 215 13.33 -7.07 13.95
N PHE A 216 12.98 -8.24 13.39
CA PHE A 216 11.67 -8.42 12.75
C PHE A 216 10.54 -8.23 13.76
N LEU A 217 10.63 -8.81 14.95
CA LEU A 217 9.61 -8.63 15.98
C LEU A 217 9.47 -7.16 16.42
N TYR A 218 10.59 -6.45 16.60
CA TYR A 218 10.57 -5.02 16.93
C TYR A 218 10.03 -4.14 15.80
N SER A 219 10.09 -4.57 14.54
CA SER A 219 9.56 -3.83 13.41
C SER A 219 8.03 -3.92 13.31
N ILE A 220 7.37 -4.94 13.90
CA ILE A 220 5.92 -5.15 13.81
C ILE A 220 5.10 -3.92 14.25
N PRO A 221 5.31 -3.33 15.44
CA PRO A 221 4.54 -2.15 15.87
C PRO A 221 4.79 -0.94 14.96
N ILE A 222 6.01 -0.78 14.44
CA ILE A 222 6.36 0.31 13.51
C ILE A 222 5.62 0.13 12.18
N ILE A 223 5.61 -1.08 11.64
CA ILE A 223 4.85 -1.44 10.45
C ILE A 223 3.36 -1.14 10.64
N PHE A 224 2.80 -1.55 11.78
CA PHE A 224 1.40 -1.30 12.10
C PHE A 224 1.07 0.20 12.11
N VAL A 225 1.91 1.03 12.73
CA VAL A 225 1.72 2.50 12.75
C VAL A 225 1.81 3.10 11.34
N ILE A 226 2.79 2.68 10.52
CA ILE A 226 2.93 3.13 9.13
C ILE A 226 1.65 2.82 8.34
N TYR A 227 1.14 1.59 8.42
CA TYR A 227 -0.08 1.20 7.69
C TYR A 227 -1.33 1.90 8.22
N LEU A 228 -1.41 2.17 9.53
CA LEU A 228 -2.50 2.98 10.11
C LEU A 228 -2.48 4.41 9.57
N CYS A 229 -1.30 5.02 9.49
CA CYS A 229 -1.12 6.36 8.89
C CYS A 229 -1.48 6.38 7.41
N LEU A 230 -1.02 5.40 6.63
CA LEU A 230 -1.37 5.27 5.20
C LEU A 230 -2.88 5.07 4.99
N TYR A 231 -3.53 4.27 5.83
CA TYR A 231 -4.97 4.09 5.82
C TYR A 231 -5.73 5.40 6.14
N ALA A 232 -5.31 6.09 7.19
CA ALA A 232 -5.89 7.38 7.57
C ALA A 232 -5.72 8.42 6.45
N LEU A 233 -4.52 8.52 5.87
CA LEU A 233 -4.21 9.43 4.78
C LEU A 233 -5.06 9.12 3.53
N ASN A 234 -5.20 7.84 3.16
CA ASN A 234 -6.05 7.43 2.03
C ASN A 234 -7.52 7.79 2.26
N LYS A 235 -8.01 7.68 3.51
CA LYS A 235 -9.37 8.06 3.89
C LYS A 235 -9.59 9.59 3.87
N PHE A 236 -8.56 10.38 4.18
CA PHE A 236 -8.63 11.85 4.11
C PHE A 236 -8.58 12.40 2.68
N ILE A 237 -7.89 11.70 1.76
CA ILE A 237 -7.68 12.12 0.37
C ILE A 237 -8.77 11.54 -0.56
N ASP A 238 -9.83 10.92 -0.05
CA ASP A 238 -10.90 10.36 -0.90
C ASP A 238 -11.63 11.50 -1.64
N PRO A 239 -11.44 11.63 -2.98
CA PRO A 239 -12.06 12.72 -3.76
C PRO A 239 -13.60 12.65 -3.73
N HIS A 240 -14.20 11.46 -3.60
CA HIS A 240 -15.65 11.31 -3.50
C HIS A 240 -16.21 11.94 -2.21
N ARG A 241 -15.50 11.83 -1.09
CA ARG A 241 -15.94 12.44 0.17
C ARG A 241 -15.91 13.97 0.10
N SER A 242 -14.92 14.54 -0.56
CA SER A 242 -14.85 15.98 -0.82
C SER A 242 -16.02 16.42 -1.70
N LEU A 243 -16.30 15.69 -2.79
CA LEU A 243 -17.37 15.99 -3.72
C LEU A 243 -18.76 15.97 -3.04
N VAL A 244 -19.01 14.94 -2.22
CA VAL A 244 -20.28 14.80 -1.46
C VAL A 244 -20.50 15.96 -0.48
N LEU A 245 -19.44 16.38 0.22
CA LEU A 245 -19.53 17.54 1.15
C LEU A 245 -19.76 18.85 0.40
N ASP A 246 -19.10 19.02 -0.74
CA ASP A 246 -19.25 20.22 -1.57
C ASP A 246 -20.66 20.24 -2.18
N LEU A 247 -21.15 19.11 -2.70
CA LEU A 247 -22.53 18.98 -3.22
C LEU A 247 -23.59 19.33 -2.15
N LYS A 248 -23.42 18.81 -0.94
CA LYS A 248 -24.34 19.14 0.18
C LYS A 248 -24.40 20.64 0.48
N LYS A 249 -23.25 21.32 0.37
CA LYS A 249 -23.18 22.78 0.54
C LYS A 249 -23.82 23.49 -0.65
N ALA A 250 -23.54 23.04 -1.88
CA ALA A 250 -24.06 23.58 -3.11
C ALA A 250 -25.60 23.53 -3.15
N ILE A 251 -26.22 22.40 -2.77
CA ILE A 251 -27.67 22.28 -2.65
C ILE A 251 -28.24 23.30 -1.66
N LYS A 252 -27.61 23.41 -0.45
CA LYS A 252 -28.10 24.35 0.57
C LYS A 252 -27.95 25.81 0.20
N LYS A 253 -26.95 26.17 -0.58
CA LYS A 253 -26.66 27.54 -1.02
C LYS A 253 -27.36 27.93 -2.33
N GLY A 254 -28.01 26.98 -3.02
CA GLY A 254 -28.60 27.20 -4.33
C GLY A 254 -27.57 27.42 -5.44
N GLU A 255 -26.42 26.76 -5.35
CA GLU A 255 -25.34 26.86 -6.36
C GLU A 255 -25.57 25.95 -7.58
N LEU A 256 -26.59 25.10 -7.53
CA LEU A 256 -26.99 24.27 -8.67
C LEU A 256 -27.97 25.04 -9.57
N THR A 257 -27.86 24.78 -10.86
CA THR A 257 -28.76 25.36 -11.85
C THR A 257 -29.51 24.26 -12.63
N LEU A 258 -30.66 24.57 -13.18
CA LEU A 258 -31.36 23.68 -14.09
C LEU A 258 -31.24 24.16 -15.51
N TYR A 259 -30.97 23.23 -16.40
CA TYR A 259 -31.08 23.41 -17.85
C TYR A 259 -32.26 22.62 -18.31
N TYR A 260 -32.93 23.10 -19.35
CA TYR A 260 -34.16 22.53 -19.88
C TYR A 260 -33.95 22.15 -21.32
N GLN A 261 -34.14 20.87 -21.67
CA GLN A 261 -34.00 20.41 -23.03
C GLN A 261 -35.37 20.26 -23.69
N PRO A 262 -35.61 20.95 -24.83
CA PRO A 262 -36.88 20.88 -25.50
C PRO A 262 -37.19 19.50 -26.11
N GLN A 263 -38.44 19.11 -26.01
CA GLN A 263 -39.05 17.96 -26.66
C GLN A 263 -40.05 18.46 -27.70
N ILE A 264 -39.90 18.01 -28.94
CA ILE A 264 -40.68 18.51 -30.08
C ILE A 264 -41.66 17.46 -30.57
N ASN A 265 -42.91 17.85 -30.80
CA ASN A 265 -43.85 17.02 -31.53
C ASN A 265 -43.59 17.15 -33.04
N VAL A 266 -43.07 16.09 -33.66
CA VAL A 266 -42.61 16.10 -35.05
C VAL A 266 -43.74 16.08 -36.08
N ASP A 267 -44.97 15.79 -35.68
CA ASP A 267 -46.13 15.84 -36.56
C ASP A 267 -46.60 17.28 -36.75
N THR A 268 -46.57 18.08 -35.69
CA THR A 268 -47.01 19.48 -35.70
C THR A 268 -45.88 20.48 -35.83
N GLY A 269 -44.61 20.07 -35.50
CA GLY A 269 -43.46 20.94 -35.39
C GLY A 269 -43.46 21.83 -34.14
N GLN A 270 -44.39 21.59 -33.20
CA GLN A 270 -44.55 22.42 -32.02
C GLN A 270 -43.85 21.83 -30.80
N LEU A 271 -43.55 22.69 -29.83
CA LEU A 271 -43.02 22.29 -28.53
C LEU A 271 -44.02 21.36 -27.82
N PHE A 272 -43.57 20.21 -27.39
CA PHE A 272 -44.30 19.30 -26.52
C PHE A 272 -44.00 19.55 -25.06
N GLY A 273 -42.71 19.67 -24.72
CA GLY A 273 -42.28 19.80 -23.32
C GLY A 273 -40.78 20.03 -23.18
N PHE A 274 -40.34 19.82 -21.96
CA PHE A 274 -38.95 19.93 -21.57
C PHE A 274 -38.53 18.81 -20.62
N GLU A 275 -37.28 18.44 -20.63
CA GLU A 275 -36.65 17.67 -19.56
C GLU A 275 -35.80 18.59 -18.71
N ALA A 276 -35.94 18.52 -17.38
CA ALA A 276 -35.15 19.28 -16.42
C ALA A 276 -33.84 18.55 -16.08
N LEU A 277 -32.74 19.18 -16.41
CA LEU A 277 -31.38 18.61 -16.30
C LEU A 277 -30.56 19.45 -15.35
N VAL A 278 -30.19 18.89 -14.19
CA VAL A 278 -29.39 19.58 -13.19
C VAL A 278 -27.95 19.80 -13.68
N ARG A 279 -27.40 20.98 -13.38
CA ARG A 279 -26.01 21.37 -13.70
C ARG A 279 -25.35 21.92 -12.46
N TRP A 280 -24.07 21.64 -12.31
CA TRP A 280 -23.29 22.14 -11.18
C TRP A 280 -22.05 22.86 -11.67
N GLU A 281 -22.02 24.17 -11.45
CA GLU A 281 -20.86 25.00 -11.69
C GLU A 281 -20.21 25.34 -10.35
N HIS A 282 -19.18 24.58 -10.01
CA HIS A 282 -18.48 24.72 -8.75
C HIS A 282 -17.48 25.87 -8.81
N GLN A 283 -17.49 26.77 -7.82
CA GLN A 283 -16.66 27.99 -7.79
C GLN A 283 -15.17 27.78 -8.06
N ASN A 284 -14.61 26.68 -7.55
CA ASN A 284 -13.16 26.39 -7.67
C ASN A 284 -12.82 25.27 -8.67
N LYS A 285 -13.78 24.42 -9.03
CA LYS A 285 -13.56 23.23 -9.88
C LYS A 285 -14.15 23.40 -11.28
N GLY A 286 -14.88 24.49 -11.52
CA GLY A 286 -15.61 24.71 -12.75
C GLY A 286 -16.81 23.77 -12.90
N PHE A 287 -17.16 23.42 -14.12
CA PHE A 287 -18.28 22.52 -14.42
C PHE A 287 -18.00 21.09 -13.95
N ILE A 288 -18.87 20.57 -13.09
CA ILE A 288 -18.87 19.16 -12.65
C ILE A 288 -20.02 18.45 -13.36
N SER A 289 -19.69 17.36 -14.07
CA SER A 289 -20.67 16.60 -14.83
C SER A 289 -21.72 15.92 -13.91
N PRO A 290 -23.00 15.87 -14.31
CA PRO A 290 -24.00 15.02 -13.66
C PRO A 290 -23.55 13.57 -13.51
N ASP A 291 -22.84 13.00 -14.49
CA ASP A 291 -22.30 11.64 -14.46
C ASP A 291 -21.28 11.42 -13.31
N GLU A 292 -20.75 12.51 -12.75
CA GLU A 292 -19.82 12.45 -11.61
C GLU A 292 -20.54 12.66 -10.28
N PHE A 293 -21.38 13.70 -10.16
CA PHE A 293 -21.96 14.04 -8.86
C PHE A 293 -23.29 13.33 -8.55
N VAL A 294 -24.09 12.92 -9.55
CA VAL A 294 -25.34 12.18 -9.31
C VAL A 294 -25.06 10.79 -8.72
N PRO A 295 -24.14 9.96 -9.27
CA PRO A 295 -23.78 8.71 -8.63
C PRO A 295 -23.18 8.88 -7.23
N ALA A 296 -22.42 9.96 -6.98
CA ALA A 296 -21.91 10.28 -5.65
C ALA A 296 -23.03 10.65 -4.67
N ALA A 297 -24.06 11.39 -5.15
CA ALA A 297 -25.26 11.70 -4.38
C ALA A 297 -26.06 10.44 -4.03
N GLU A 298 -26.21 9.52 -4.97
CA GLU A 298 -26.91 8.23 -4.78
C GLU A 298 -26.22 7.39 -3.70
N GLN A 299 -24.88 7.18 -3.84
CA GLN A 299 -24.09 6.40 -2.89
C GLN A 299 -24.07 6.99 -1.47
N SER A 300 -24.21 8.31 -1.35
CA SER A 300 -24.21 9.02 -0.06
C SER A 300 -25.59 9.28 0.53
N GLY A 301 -26.67 8.95 -0.21
CA GLY A 301 -28.05 9.27 0.18
C GLY A 301 -28.43 10.74 0.02
N LEU A 302 -27.56 11.60 -0.54
CA LEU A 302 -27.86 13.00 -0.83
C LEU A 302 -28.79 13.17 -2.02
N VAL A 303 -28.99 12.13 -2.81
CA VAL A 303 -29.82 12.17 -4.02
C VAL A 303 -31.26 12.59 -3.72
N PHE A 304 -31.80 12.24 -2.55
CA PHE A 304 -33.17 12.66 -2.16
C PHE A 304 -33.25 14.16 -1.93
N LEU A 305 -32.23 14.74 -1.27
CA LEU A 305 -32.14 16.19 -1.07
C LEU A 305 -31.92 16.93 -2.40
N LEU A 306 -31.15 16.33 -3.32
CA LEU A 306 -30.95 16.85 -4.67
C LEU A 306 -32.26 16.84 -5.46
N THR A 307 -33.04 15.76 -5.39
CA THR A 307 -34.33 15.65 -6.04
C THR A 307 -35.33 16.68 -5.50
N ASP A 308 -35.41 16.89 -4.20
CA ASP A 308 -36.19 17.93 -3.57
C ASP A 308 -35.81 19.32 -4.12
N TYR A 309 -34.52 19.59 -4.25
CA TYR A 309 -34.01 20.84 -4.81
C TYR A 309 -34.42 21.01 -6.27
N VAL A 310 -34.25 19.97 -7.09
CA VAL A 310 -34.65 19.99 -8.53
C VAL A 310 -36.13 20.27 -8.69
N LEU A 311 -36.98 19.58 -7.93
CA LEU A 311 -38.43 19.80 -7.93
C LEU A 311 -38.82 21.23 -7.56
N ASP A 312 -38.24 21.77 -6.47
CA ASP A 312 -38.54 23.13 -6.02
C ASP A 312 -38.03 24.16 -7.03
N LYS A 313 -36.82 23.98 -7.56
CA LYS A 313 -36.21 24.90 -8.53
C LYS A 313 -36.95 24.91 -9.86
N ALA A 314 -37.34 23.74 -10.38
CA ALA A 314 -38.14 23.62 -11.58
C ALA A 314 -39.51 24.34 -11.43
N ALA A 315 -40.19 24.14 -10.29
CA ALA A 315 -41.43 24.84 -9.99
C ALA A 315 -41.26 26.36 -9.87
N GLU A 316 -40.15 26.81 -9.29
CA GLU A 316 -39.82 28.25 -9.23
C GLU A 316 -39.61 28.84 -10.62
N ASP A 317 -38.79 28.17 -11.46
CA ASP A 317 -38.46 28.64 -12.80
C ASP A 317 -39.69 28.70 -13.69
N PHE A 318 -40.48 27.63 -13.74
CA PHE A 318 -41.67 27.56 -14.58
C PHE A 318 -42.84 28.42 -14.05
N SER A 319 -42.85 28.79 -12.77
CA SER A 319 -43.85 29.73 -12.24
C SER A 319 -43.69 31.15 -12.81
N LYS A 320 -42.57 31.46 -13.42
CA LYS A 320 -42.25 32.77 -14.01
C LYS A 320 -42.40 32.77 -15.54
N LEU A 321 -42.70 31.60 -16.14
CA LEU A 321 -42.88 31.45 -17.56
C LEU A 321 -44.38 31.40 -17.88
N ASP A 322 -44.75 31.92 -19.04
CA ASP A 322 -46.11 31.89 -19.55
C ASP A 322 -46.11 31.20 -20.92
N PHE A 323 -46.83 30.09 -21.03
CA PHE A 323 -46.94 29.31 -22.27
C PHE A 323 -48.34 29.41 -22.84
N ASN A 324 -48.42 29.71 -24.14
CA ASN A 324 -49.70 29.80 -24.87
C ASN A 324 -50.40 28.44 -25.03
N GLN A 325 -49.73 27.35 -24.73
CA GLN A 325 -50.23 25.98 -24.80
C GLN A 325 -49.79 25.17 -23.57
N SER A 326 -50.42 24.02 -23.35
CA SER A 326 -49.97 23.09 -22.33
C SER A 326 -48.60 22.53 -22.69
N VAL A 327 -47.64 22.59 -21.74
CA VAL A 327 -46.26 22.14 -21.88
C VAL A 327 -45.97 21.06 -20.86
N HIS A 328 -45.35 19.98 -21.29
CA HIS A 328 -44.92 18.90 -20.40
C HIS A 328 -43.55 19.21 -19.78
N LEU A 329 -43.35 18.88 -18.50
CA LEU A 329 -42.07 19.01 -17.83
C LEU A 329 -41.67 17.69 -17.17
N GLY A 330 -40.70 16.99 -17.77
CA GLY A 330 -40.10 15.78 -17.23
C GLY A 330 -39.04 16.08 -16.16
N ILE A 331 -39.13 15.38 -15.02
CA ILE A 331 -38.15 15.47 -13.94
C ILE A 331 -37.71 14.08 -13.50
N ASN A 332 -36.39 13.84 -13.53
CA ASN A 332 -35.78 12.60 -13.10
C ASN A 332 -35.90 12.39 -11.60
N VAL A 333 -36.38 11.22 -11.20
CA VAL A 333 -36.58 10.82 -9.81
C VAL A 333 -35.85 9.51 -9.53
N PRO A 334 -34.87 9.51 -8.57
CA PRO A 334 -34.02 8.37 -8.32
C PRO A 334 -34.76 7.21 -7.64
N PRO A 335 -34.22 5.99 -7.72
CA PRO A 335 -34.73 4.84 -6.99
C PRO A 335 -34.90 5.12 -5.50
N GLY A 336 -36.03 4.66 -4.95
CA GLY A 336 -36.31 4.80 -3.50
C GLY A 336 -36.90 6.16 -3.10
N TYR A 337 -36.83 7.22 -3.92
CA TYR A 337 -37.41 8.51 -3.57
C TYR A 337 -38.95 8.43 -3.43
N LEU A 338 -39.64 7.77 -4.36
CA LEU A 338 -41.11 7.65 -4.38
C LEU A 338 -41.68 6.97 -3.13
N VAL A 339 -40.96 6.03 -2.53
CA VAL A 339 -41.36 5.35 -1.27
C VAL A 339 -41.05 6.17 -0.01
N GLY A 340 -40.45 7.33 -0.18
CA GLY A 340 -40.19 8.25 0.93
C GLY A 340 -41.48 8.82 1.53
N PRO A 341 -41.51 9.09 2.85
CA PRO A 341 -42.74 9.40 3.58
C PRO A 341 -43.48 10.63 3.11
N ASN A 342 -42.81 11.55 2.41
CA ASN A 342 -43.40 12.82 1.93
C ASN A 342 -43.30 13.00 0.39
N ALA A 343 -42.74 12.05 -0.33
CA ALA A 343 -42.41 12.19 -1.75
C ALA A 343 -43.66 12.47 -2.59
N ILE A 344 -44.69 11.66 -2.46
CA ILE A 344 -45.94 11.82 -3.22
C ILE A 344 -46.62 13.19 -2.93
N ARG A 345 -46.69 13.57 -1.66
CA ARG A 345 -47.21 14.87 -1.26
C ARG A 345 -46.39 16.03 -1.83
N LYS A 346 -45.09 15.93 -1.84
CA LYS A 346 -44.18 16.93 -2.43
C LYS A 346 -44.44 17.07 -3.92
N ILE A 347 -44.44 15.95 -4.65
CA ILE A 347 -44.72 15.93 -6.11
C ILE A 347 -46.09 16.55 -6.44
N GLN A 348 -47.14 16.20 -5.67
CA GLN A 348 -48.46 16.80 -5.83
C GLN A 348 -48.50 18.32 -5.59
N LEU A 349 -47.71 18.82 -4.63
CA LEU A 349 -47.58 20.26 -4.39
C LEU A 349 -46.88 20.97 -5.54
N ILE A 350 -45.87 20.37 -6.11
CA ILE A 350 -45.15 20.87 -7.28
C ILE A 350 -46.05 20.88 -8.50
N ASP A 351 -46.75 19.79 -8.78
CA ASP A 351 -47.71 19.69 -9.87
C ASP A 351 -48.77 20.80 -9.82
N ARG A 352 -49.36 21.02 -8.64
CA ARG A 352 -50.36 22.14 -8.44
C ARG A 352 -49.77 23.52 -8.71
N LYS A 353 -48.49 23.75 -8.46
CA LYS A 353 -47.83 25.02 -8.78
C LYS A 353 -47.61 25.15 -10.28
N LEU A 354 -47.14 24.11 -10.93
CA LEU A 354 -46.88 24.06 -12.38
C LEU A 354 -48.17 24.18 -13.21
N SER A 355 -49.23 23.48 -12.84
CA SER A 355 -50.54 23.48 -13.54
C SER A 355 -51.14 24.87 -13.63
N ARG A 356 -50.82 25.82 -12.73
CA ARG A 356 -51.29 27.22 -12.82
C ARG A 356 -50.72 27.97 -14.02
N ASN A 357 -49.62 27.49 -14.58
CA ASN A 357 -48.93 28.08 -15.74
C ASN A 357 -49.01 27.19 -16.98
N ASN A 358 -50.04 26.37 -17.09
CA ASN A 358 -50.25 25.41 -18.19
C ASN A 358 -49.09 24.40 -18.32
N VAL A 359 -48.43 24.01 -17.24
CA VAL A 359 -47.37 23.01 -17.25
C VAL A 359 -47.84 21.73 -16.58
N SER A 360 -47.79 20.61 -17.28
CA SER A 360 -48.05 19.27 -16.75
C SER A 360 -46.76 18.63 -16.27
N LEU A 361 -46.76 18.08 -15.05
CA LEU A 361 -45.60 17.42 -14.48
C LEU A 361 -45.51 15.96 -14.92
N GLY A 362 -44.35 15.56 -15.44
CA GLY A 362 -43.95 14.18 -15.68
C GLY A 362 -42.83 13.74 -14.74
N ILE A 363 -42.98 12.56 -14.14
CA ILE A 363 -41.97 11.94 -13.29
C ILE A 363 -41.24 10.87 -14.09
N GLU A 364 -39.94 11.07 -14.32
CA GLU A 364 -39.09 10.15 -15.04
C GLU A 364 -38.44 9.18 -14.07
N ILE A 365 -38.60 7.89 -14.33
CA ILE A 365 -38.11 6.78 -13.51
C ILE A 365 -37.36 5.76 -14.38
N THR A 366 -36.37 5.12 -13.85
CA THR A 366 -35.66 4.06 -14.55
C THR A 366 -36.41 2.72 -14.47
N GLU A 367 -36.18 1.83 -15.44
CA GLU A 367 -36.75 0.48 -15.44
C GLU A 367 -36.59 -0.26 -14.09
N ARG A 368 -35.47 -0.07 -13.39
CA ARG A 368 -35.15 -0.78 -12.12
C ARG A 368 -36.16 -0.45 -11.01
N GLN A 369 -36.77 0.71 -11.03
CA GLN A 369 -37.75 1.11 -10.00
C GLN A 369 -39.06 0.31 -10.12
N LEU A 370 -39.34 -0.25 -11.28
CA LEU A 370 -40.56 -1.04 -11.53
C LEU A 370 -40.53 -2.41 -10.80
N ILE A 371 -39.39 -2.87 -10.39
CA ILE A 371 -39.24 -4.14 -9.65
C ILE A 371 -39.80 -4.01 -8.24
N ASP A 372 -39.72 -2.84 -7.62
CA ASP A 372 -40.21 -2.59 -6.26
C ASP A 372 -41.72 -2.48 -6.19
N ALA A 373 -42.40 -3.30 -5.39
CA ALA A 373 -43.84 -3.31 -5.23
C ALA A 373 -44.36 -2.02 -4.58
N GLU A 374 -43.66 -1.41 -3.66
CA GLU A 374 -44.07 -0.16 -3.03
C GLU A 374 -43.91 1.03 -4.02
N ALA A 375 -42.85 1.04 -4.81
CA ALA A 375 -42.68 2.02 -5.88
C ALA A 375 -43.83 1.95 -6.89
N ARG A 376 -44.26 0.74 -7.28
CA ARG A 376 -45.43 0.58 -8.17
C ARG A 376 -46.74 1.15 -7.59
N LYS A 377 -47.00 1.02 -6.29
CA LYS A 377 -48.13 1.64 -5.61
C LYS A 377 -48.04 3.17 -5.65
N CYS A 378 -46.84 3.71 -5.41
CA CYS A 378 -46.60 5.14 -5.49
C CYS A 378 -46.80 5.69 -6.90
N ILE A 379 -46.35 5.00 -7.93
CA ILE A 379 -46.55 5.32 -9.35
C ILE A 379 -48.06 5.35 -9.68
N ALA A 380 -48.82 4.34 -9.25
CA ALA A 380 -50.23 4.31 -9.45
C ALA A 380 -50.95 5.50 -8.75
N ALA A 381 -50.50 5.88 -7.56
CA ALA A 381 -51.04 7.04 -6.83
C ALA A 381 -50.74 8.36 -7.56
N LEU A 382 -49.57 8.55 -8.15
CA LEU A 382 -49.26 9.75 -8.96
C LEU A 382 -50.20 9.89 -10.14
N ARG A 383 -50.45 8.82 -10.87
CA ARG A 383 -51.33 8.82 -12.02
C ARG A 383 -52.81 9.12 -11.68
N VAL A 384 -53.30 8.66 -10.53
CA VAL A 384 -54.64 9.00 -10.03
C VAL A 384 -54.82 10.52 -9.87
N HIS A 385 -53.71 11.23 -9.61
CA HIS A 385 -53.69 12.69 -9.48
C HIS A 385 -53.36 13.43 -10.79
N GLY A 386 -53.29 12.72 -11.93
CA GLY A 386 -53.06 13.31 -13.24
C GLY A 386 -51.59 13.66 -13.53
N ILE A 387 -50.66 13.11 -12.73
CA ILE A 387 -49.22 13.30 -12.95
C ILE A 387 -48.72 12.20 -13.86
N ASP A 388 -48.07 12.57 -14.97
CA ASP A 388 -47.57 11.64 -15.96
C ASP A 388 -46.37 10.88 -15.45
N VAL A 389 -46.25 9.61 -15.81
CA VAL A 389 -45.11 8.76 -15.47
C VAL A 389 -44.40 8.30 -16.73
N LEU A 390 -43.11 8.59 -16.80
CA LEU A 390 -42.23 8.26 -17.90
C LEU A 390 -41.21 7.20 -17.45
N ILE A 391 -40.94 6.24 -18.33
CA ILE A 391 -39.82 5.31 -18.11
C ILE A 391 -38.64 5.79 -18.93
N ASP A 392 -37.54 6.04 -18.23
CA ASP A 392 -36.29 6.49 -18.81
C ASP A 392 -35.32 5.34 -19.09
N ASP A 393 -34.39 5.53 -20.04
CA ASP A 393 -33.35 4.57 -20.46
C ASP A 393 -33.92 3.20 -20.87
N PHE A 394 -35.09 3.13 -21.46
CA PHE A 394 -35.73 1.85 -21.76
C PHE A 394 -34.98 1.01 -22.78
N GLY A 395 -34.78 -0.27 -22.44
CA GLY A 395 -34.09 -1.25 -23.28
C GLY A 395 -32.62 -1.45 -22.93
N THR A 396 -32.05 -0.66 -22.01
CA THR A 396 -30.68 -0.82 -21.52
C THR A 396 -30.61 -1.72 -20.28
N GLY A 397 -31.74 -2.02 -19.65
CA GLY A 397 -31.87 -2.79 -18.40
C GLY A 397 -32.24 -4.25 -18.60
N GLN A 398 -32.39 -4.97 -17.46
CA GLN A 398 -32.80 -6.38 -17.41
C GLN A 398 -34.29 -6.56 -17.00
N THR A 399 -35.13 -5.54 -17.13
CA THR A 399 -36.47 -5.61 -16.63
C THR A 399 -37.35 -6.48 -17.55
N SER A 400 -38.12 -7.37 -16.94
CA SER A 400 -39.06 -8.20 -17.67
C SER A 400 -40.19 -7.36 -18.21
N LEU A 401 -40.45 -7.41 -19.52
CA LEU A 401 -41.61 -6.83 -20.21
C LEU A 401 -42.94 -7.17 -19.51
N ALA A 402 -42.99 -8.28 -18.76
CA ALA A 402 -44.19 -8.70 -18.02
C ALA A 402 -44.61 -7.67 -16.93
N PHE A 403 -43.70 -6.89 -16.36
CA PHE A 403 -44.06 -5.85 -15.38
C PHE A 403 -44.79 -4.69 -16.02
N LEU A 404 -44.43 -4.31 -17.25
CA LEU A 404 -45.02 -3.21 -17.97
C LEU A 404 -46.48 -3.50 -18.44
N GLN A 405 -46.82 -4.77 -18.70
CA GLN A 405 -48.17 -5.15 -19.08
C GLN A 405 -49.24 -4.86 -18.00
N HIS A 406 -48.81 -4.83 -16.75
CA HIS A 406 -49.70 -4.59 -15.61
C HIS A 406 -49.60 -3.16 -15.05
N MET A 407 -48.73 -2.33 -15.63
CA MET A 407 -48.52 -0.94 -15.21
C MET A 407 -49.05 0.01 -16.29
N ARG A 408 -49.80 1.01 -15.86
CA ARG A 408 -50.16 2.11 -16.74
C ARG A 408 -49.10 3.18 -16.65
N ILE A 409 -48.28 3.32 -17.67
CA ILE A 409 -47.30 4.39 -17.89
C ILE A 409 -47.77 5.26 -19.03
N ASP A 410 -47.32 6.50 -19.09
CA ASP A 410 -47.82 7.48 -20.08
C ASP A 410 -46.83 7.61 -21.22
N TYR A 411 -45.54 7.64 -20.91
CA TYR A 411 -44.48 7.77 -21.91
C TYR A 411 -43.36 6.76 -21.65
N LEU A 412 -42.67 6.42 -22.73
CA LEU A 412 -41.48 5.61 -22.72
C LEU A 412 -40.38 6.32 -23.53
N LYS A 413 -39.24 6.60 -22.88
CA LYS A 413 -38.11 7.27 -23.51
C LYS A 413 -37.18 6.24 -24.13
N ILE A 414 -36.90 6.40 -25.42
CA ILE A 414 -35.96 5.57 -26.17
C ILE A 414 -34.59 6.15 -25.98
N ASP A 415 -33.69 5.39 -25.32
CA ASP A 415 -32.32 5.82 -25.03
C ASP A 415 -31.53 6.14 -26.32
N LYS A 416 -30.66 7.12 -26.24
CA LYS A 416 -29.80 7.60 -27.31
C LYS A 416 -28.98 6.45 -27.96
N CYS A 417 -28.59 5.41 -27.25
CA CYS A 417 -27.81 4.29 -27.78
C CYS A 417 -28.55 3.53 -28.91
N PHE A 418 -29.88 3.54 -28.92
CA PHE A 418 -30.68 2.96 -30.01
C PHE A 418 -30.82 3.91 -31.17
N VAL A 419 -30.99 5.22 -30.91
CA VAL A 419 -31.11 6.26 -31.91
C VAL A 419 -29.81 6.43 -32.72
N GLU A 420 -28.67 6.35 -32.07
CA GLU A 420 -27.37 6.43 -32.74
C GLU A 420 -27.11 5.30 -33.76
N THR A 421 -27.81 4.19 -33.65
CA THR A 421 -27.64 3.05 -34.57
C THR A 421 -28.52 3.14 -35.82
N ILE A 422 -29.35 4.17 -35.95
CA ILE A 422 -30.21 4.37 -37.13
C ILE A 422 -29.37 4.57 -38.38
N GLY A 423 -29.62 3.77 -39.40
CA GLY A 423 -28.82 3.74 -40.64
C GLY A 423 -27.62 2.80 -40.62
N ILE A 424 -27.33 2.16 -39.47
CA ILE A 424 -26.25 1.20 -39.33
C ILE A 424 -26.86 -0.21 -39.15
N PRO A 425 -26.50 -1.21 -39.97
CA PRO A 425 -26.97 -2.58 -39.74
C PRO A 425 -26.43 -3.11 -38.41
N SER A 426 -27.28 -3.22 -37.39
CA SER A 426 -26.91 -3.62 -36.05
C SER A 426 -28.04 -4.38 -35.33
N LEU A 427 -27.70 -5.13 -34.30
CA LEU A 427 -28.69 -5.73 -33.39
C LEU A 427 -29.59 -4.66 -32.74
N SER A 428 -28.99 -3.51 -32.40
CA SER A 428 -29.69 -2.38 -31.78
C SER A 428 -30.82 -1.80 -32.67
N ALA A 429 -30.66 -1.84 -33.99
CA ALA A 429 -31.70 -1.44 -34.91
C ALA A 429 -32.95 -2.38 -34.88
N SER A 430 -32.73 -3.66 -34.60
CA SER A 430 -33.81 -4.64 -34.39
C SER A 430 -34.47 -4.42 -33.03
N VAL A 431 -33.71 -4.06 -32.01
CA VAL A 431 -34.23 -3.72 -30.66
C VAL A 431 -35.08 -2.45 -30.73
N LEU A 432 -34.66 -1.41 -31.46
CA LEU A 432 -35.46 -0.19 -31.66
C LEU A 432 -36.84 -0.48 -32.25
N LYS A 433 -36.90 -1.34 -33.27
CA LYS A 433 -38.20 -1.77 -33.87
C LYS A 433 -39.06 -2.51 -32.86
N ALA A 434 -38.47 -3.37 -32.05
CA ALA A 434 -39.19 -4.11 -31.03
C ALA A 434 -39.74 -3.17 -29.93
N ILE A 435 -38.98 -2.14 -29.52
CA ILE A 435 -39.38 -1.12 -28.54
C ILE A 435 -40.60 -0.37 -29.09
N VAL A 436 -40.57 0.10 -30.36
CA VAL A 436 -41.68 0.83 -30.98
C VAL A 436 -42.93 -0.03 -31.04
N HIS A 437 -42.84 -1.26 -31.54
CA HIS A 437 -43.96 -2.18 -31.61
C HIS A 437 -44.55 -2.50 -30.22
N PHE A 438 -43.69 -2.67 -29.22
CA PHE A 438 -44.11 -2.91 -27.83
C PHE A 438 -44.88 -1.72 -27.24
N ALA A 439 -44.41 -0.49 -27.49
CA ALA A 439 -45.12 0.71 -27.06
C ALA A 439 -46.50 0.88 -27.73
N GLU A 440 -46.60 0.52 -29.00
CA GLU A 440 -47.90 0.51 -29.74
C GLU A 440 -48.88 -0.46 -29.09
N GLU A 441 -48.48 -1.70 -28.79
CA GLU A 441 -49.30 -2.71 -28.12
C GLU A 441 -49.78 -2.26 -26.74
N LEU A 442 -48.91 -1.57 -25.98
CA LEU A 442 -49.23 -1.02 -24.66
C LEU A 442 -50.00 0.30 -24.73
N LYS A 443 -50.14 0.91 -25.91
CA LYS A 443 -50.72 2.25 -26.12
C LYS A 443 -49.99 3.34 -25.31
N VAL A 444 -48.68 3.26 -25.22
CA VAL A 444 -47.79 4.20 -24.54
C VAL A 444 -47.15 5.11 -25.57
N GLN A 445 -47.01 6.40 -25.27
CA GLN A 445 -46.37 7.35 -26.16
C GLN A 445 -44.83 7.20 -26.06
N LEU A 446 -44.14 7.44 -27.19
CA LEU A 446 -42.69 7.35 -27.27
C LEU A 446 -42.06 8.74 -27.36
N ILE A 447 -40.96 8.93 -26.60
CA ILE A 447 -40.06 10.07 -26.73
C ILE A 447 -38.69 9.51 -27.15
N ALA A 448 -38.15 9.93 -28.29
CA ALA A 448 -36.82 9.52 -28.72
C ALA A 448 -35.75 10.53 -28.24
N GLU A 449 -34.72 10.03 -27.59
CA GLU A 449 -33.60 10.82 -27.10
C GLU A 449 -32.40 10.79 -28.03
N GLY A 450 -31.54 11.82 -27.92
CA GLY A 450 -30.28 11.89 -28.66
C GLY A 450 -30.46 11.98 -30.17
N VAL A 451 -31.54 12.59 -30.63
CA VAL A 451 -31.73 12.87 -32.07
C VAL A 451 -30.78 13.98 -32.49
N GLU A 452 -29.78 13.64 -33.33
CA GLU A 452 -28.73 14.58 -33.74
C GLU A 452 -28.76 14.91 -35.24
N THR A 453 -29.43 14.10 -36.05
CA THR A 453 -29.46 14.27 -37.51
C THR A 453 -30.85 14.20 -38.07
N THR A 454 -31.09 14.86 -39.24
CA THR A 454 -32.34 14.78 -40.02
C THR A 454 -32.71 13.33 -40.36
N ALA A 455 -31.70 12.50 -40.72
CA ALA A 455 -31.92 11.10 -41.06
C ALA A 455 -32.51 10.30 -39.89
N GLN A 456 -32.03 10.55 -38.66
CA GLN A 456 -32.58 9.94 -37.43
C GLN A 456 -34.03 10.43 -37.21
N ALA A 457 -34.26 11.75 -37.28
CA ALA A 457 -35.57 12.33 -37.08
C ALA A 457 -36.60 11.77 -38.09
N ASP A 458 -36.28 11.72 -39.38
CA ASP A 458 -37.14 11.18 -40.41
C ASP A 458 -37.44 9.68 -40.24
N HIS A 459 -36.40 8.91 -39.81
CA HIS A 459 -36.56 7.49 -39.55
C HIS A 459 -37.51 7.22 -38.39
N LEU A 460 -37.34 7.89 -37.27
CA LEU A 460 -38.15 7.78 -36.06
C LEU A 460 -39.59 8.22 -36.33
N LYS A 461 -39.78 9.32 -37.06
CA LYS A 461 -41.12 9.78 -37.50
C LYS A 461 -41.83 8.74 -38.36
N LYS A 462 -41.12 8.09 -39.32
CA LYS A 462 -41.69 7.00 -40.15
C LYS A 462 -42.06 5.78 -39.33
N MET A 463 -41.39 5.56 -38.19
CA MET A 463 -41.72 4.49 -37.26
C MET A 463 -42.87 4.85 -36.30
N GLY A 464 -43.42 6.06 -36.36
CA GLY A 464 -44.55 6.50 -35.52
C GLY A 464 -44.13 7.11 -34.20
N VAL A 465 -42.83 7.37 -33.96
CA VAL A 465 -42.35 8.07 -32.78
C VAL A 465 -42.64 9.56 -32.95
N ARG A 466 -43.50 10.12 -32.09
CA ARG A 466 -44.00 11.50 -32.23
C ARG A 466 -43.19 12.55 -31.52
N TYR A 467 -42.57 12.21 -30.42
CA TYR A 467 -41.83 13.18 -29.61
C TYR A 467 -40.36 12.91 -29.71
N HIS A 468 -39.58 13.94 -30.06
CA HIS A 468 -38.15 13.85 -30.23
C HIS A 468 -37.45 14.87 -29.36
N GLN A 469 -36.29 14.43 -28.76
CA GLN A 469 -35.38 15.23 -27.99
C GLN A 469 -33.95 15.00 -28.49
N GLY A 470 -33.19 16.07 -28.70
CA GLY A 470 -31.78 15.94 -29.11
C GLY A 470 -31.21 17.23 -29.70
N TYR A 471 -29.93 17.19 -29.98
CA TYR A 471 -29.16 18.35 -30.46
C TYR A 471 -29.56 18.80 -31.86
N PHE A 472 -30.28 17.96 -32.60
CA PHE A 472 -30.87 18.36 -33.87
C PHE A 472 -31.94 19.47 -33.68
N TYR A 473 -32.67 19.44 -32.58
CA TYR A 473 -33.66 20.46 -32.24
C TYR A 473 -33.08 21.56 -31.36
N SER A 474 -32.53 21.19 -30.19
CA SER A 474 -31.89 22.12 -29.29
C SER A 474 -30.99 21.38 -28.29
N LYS A 475 -29.90 22.04 -27.88
CA LYS A 475 -29.16 21.67 -26.68
C LYS A 475 -30.00 22.06 -25.46
N PRO A 476 -29.72 21.47 -24.27
CA PRO A 476 -30.28 21.95 -23.00
C PRO A 476 -30.01 23.45 -22.81
N LEU A 477 -31.05 24.21 -22.51
CA LEU A 477 -31.01 25.66 -22.38
C LEU A 477 -31.01 26.05 -20.88
N PRO A 478 -30.18 26.99 -20.46
CA PRO A 478 -30.31 27.57 -19.12
C PRO A 478 -31.62 28.40 -19.06
N TYR A 479 -32.13 28.60 -17.83
CA TYR A 479 -33.40 29.29 -17.60
C TYR A 479 -33.50 30.64 -18.32
N ASP A 480 -32.46 31.46 -18.30
CA ASP A 480 -32.51 32.80 -18.95
C ASP A 480 -32.71 32.73 -20.46
N GLN A 481 -32.15 31.72 -21.15
CA GLN A 481 -32.37 31.49 -22.56
C GLN A 481 -33.78 30.91 -22.84
N LEU A 482 -34.23 30.04 -21.94
CA LEU A 482 -35.62 29.51 -22.03
C LEU A 482 -36.63 30.62 -21.87
N ALA A 483 -36.48 31.51 -20.89
CA ALA A 483 -37.37 32.63 -20.63
C ALA A 483 -37.50 33.60 -21.82
N GLN A 484 -36.41 33.79 -22.58
CA GLN A 484 -36.42 34.59 -23.80
C GLN A 484 -37.19 33.94 -24.95
N ARG A 485 -37.28 32.61 -24.98
CA ARG A 485 -37.90 31.83 -26.04
C ARG A 485 -39.33 31.37 -25.73
N SER A 486 -39.80 31.52 -24.47
CA SER A 486 -41.13 31.05 -24.06
C SER A 486 -42.29 31.68 -24.84
N HIS A 487 -42.03 32.82 -25.50
CA HIS A 487 -43.00 33.55 -26.30
C HIS A 487 -42.87 33.32 -27.84
N TYR A 488 -41.93 32.49 -28.30
CA TYR A 488 -41.65 32.25 -29.71
C TYR A 488 -42.05 30.82 -30.10
N ASP A 489 -42.34 30.61 -31.38
CA ASP A 489 -42.54 29.28 -31.98
C ASP A 489 -41.23 28.49 -31.91
N TRP A 490 -41.33 27.27 -31.50
CA TRP A 490 -40.20 26.36 -31.35
C TRP A 490 -40.00 25.49 -32.57
#